data_78193b925867b0074c4ae22f1f9ba9bc
#
_entry.id   78193b925867b0074c4ae22f1f9ba9bc
#
_cell.length_a   1.000
_cell.length_b   1.000
_cell.length_c   1.000
_cell.angle_alpha   90.00
_cell.angle_beta   90.00
_cell.angle_gamma   90.00
#
_symmetry.space_group_name_H-M   'P 1'
#
loop_
_entity.id
_entity.type
_entity.pdbx_description
1 polymer ?
#
loop_
_entity_poly.entity_id
_entity_poly.type
_entity_poly.pdbx_seq_one_letter_code
_entity_poly.pdbx_strand_id
1 'polypeptide(L)'
;PKIPSEKVGGTEELLLLSEGNRRVSIESTSPEMLMEFQSGPEAPLKPVIIGDIQEAPIESYITLNAKGSNVEFSSWTAEVTDETGKVKVFGPYFKEIISIPGKAILGDKSSGKYKVTMVGKNKLGQLVRKDTTLQMVLWKPDVNEQGLRYSVLFEFNESNTNPIYENYINEIIIPNIQTNNKVIIHGHTDIIGNEEYNQQLSFSRAQEIKRIIELGLAKKGIKGVKIEVYGFGEDLDLTPFDNQFPEERFYNRT
;
A
#
# COMPACT_ATOMS: atom_id res chain seq x y z
N PRO A 1 4.08 18.17 -18.72
CA PRO A 1 3.15 18.47 -17.63
C PRO A 1 1.71 18.34 -18.14
N LYS A 2 0.92 17.47 -17.49
CA LYS A 2 -0.50 17.37 -17.80
C LYS A 2 -1.19 18.59 -17.17
N ILE A 3 -1.87 19.39 -17.98
CA ILE A 3 -2.65 20.51 -17.47
C ILE A 3 -3.91 19.91 -16.82
N PRO A 4 -4.20 20.22 -15.54
CA PRO A 4 -5.42 19.75 -14.91
C PRO A 4 -6.64 20.22 -15.71
N SER A 5 -7.57 19.31 -16.01
CA SER A 5 -8.83 19.67 -16.65
C SER A 5 -9.86 20.00 -15.55
N GLU A 6 -10.74 20.97 -15.81
CA GLU A 6 -11.85 21.33 -14.90
C GLU A 6 -12.79 20.15 -14.54
N LYS A 7 -12.60 19.03 -15.18
CA LYS A 7 -13.37 17.80 -14.92
C LYS A 7 -12.76 16.88 -13.87
N VAL A 8 -11.55 17.20 -13.37
CA VAL A 8 -10.84 16.40 -12.39
C VAL A 8 -10.92 17.11 -11.04
N GLY A 9 -11.72 16.58 -10.13
CA GLY A 9 -11.76 17.00 -8.74
C GLY A 9 -12.28 18.43 -8.45
N GLY A 10 -12.25 18.80 -7.19
CA GLY A 10 -12.57 20.13 -6.72
C GLY A 10 -11.40 21.12 -6.87
N THR A 11 -11.63 22.36 -6.48
CA THR A 11 -10.63 23.46 -6.56
C THR A 11 -9.33 23.09 -5.83
N GLU A 12 -9.41 22.37 -4.71
CA GLU A 12 -8.27 21.92 -3.91
C GLU A 12 -7.40 20.93 -4.68
N GLU A 13 -7.98 19.94 -5.33
CA GLU A 13 -7.26 18.97 -6.16
C GLU A 13 -6.56 19.64 -7.35
N LEU A 14 -7.20 20.62 -7.98
CA LEU A 14 -6.58 21.39 -9.06
C LEU A 14 -5.36 22.19 -8.56
N LEU A 15 -5.39 22.72 -7.34
CA LEU A 15 -4.24 23.39 -6.73
C LEU A 15 -3.10 22.42 -6.49
N LEU A 16 -3.37 21.24 -5.93
CA LEU A 16 -2.37 20.19 -5.68
C LEU A 16 -1.70 19.70 -6.99
N LEU A 17 -2.49 19.52 -8.04
CA LEU A 17 -1.98 19.16 -9.37
C LEU A 17 -1.11 20.29 -9.97
N SER A 18 -1.52 21.53 -9.80
CA SER A 18 -0.76 22.69 -10.28
C SER A 18 0.59 22.84 -9.56
N GLU A 19 0.64 22.57 -8.26
CA GLU A 19 1.89 22.51 -7.48
C GLU A 19 2.81 21.41 -7.99
N GLY A 20 2.29 20.21 -8.22
CA GLY A 20 3.05 19.09 -8.78
C GLY A 20 3.65 19.39 -10.16
N ASN A 21 3.03 20.27 -10.96
CA ASN A 21 3.54 20.68 -12.26
C ASN A 21 4.67 21.74 -12.21
N ARG A 22 4.96 22.33 -11.05
CA ARG A 22 6.05 23.31 -10.87
C ARG A 22 7.41 22.68 -10.61
N ARG A 23 7.59 21.42 -10.95
CA ARG A 23 8.81 20.65 -10.70
C ARG A 23 9.66 20.49 -11.96
N VAL A 24 10.95 20.28 -11.75
CA VAL A 24 11.88 19.77 -12.76
C VAL A 24 12.02 18.27 -12.50
N SER A 25 11.76 17.47 -13.52
CA SER A 25 11.97 16.03 -13.44
C SER A 25 13.33 15.69 -14.07
N ILE A 26 14.13 14.92 -13.35
CA ILE A 26 15.38 14.35 -13.85
C ILE A 26 15.11 12.86 -14.09
N GLU A 27 15.21 12.44 -15.33
CA GLU A 27 15.03 11.06 -15.70
C GLU A 27 16.39 10.37 -15.80
N SER A 28 16.51 9.17 -15.24
CA SER A 28 17.69 8.33 -15.37
C SER A 28 17.32 7.07 -16.14
N THR A 29 18.20 6.66 -17.04
CA THR A 29 18.11 5.38 -17.75
C THR A 29 18.84 4.25 -16.99
N SER A 30 19.55 4.58 -15.91
CA SER A 30 20.22 3.60 -15.05
C SER A 30 19.30 3.16 -13.92
N PRO A 31 19.00 1.86 -13.78
CA PRO A 31 18.23 1.33 -12.63
C PRO A 31 18.87 1.64 -11.29
N GLU A 32 20.19 1.76 -11.23
CA GLU A 32 20.97 2.08 -10.01
C GLU A 32 20.71 3.50 -9.49
N MET A 33 20.15 4.37 -10.34
CA MET A 33 19.78 5.74 -9.98
C MET A 33 18.30 5.87 -9.57
N LEU A 34 17.56 4.78 -9.44
CA LEU A 34 16.22 4.78 -8.86
C LEU A 34 16.35 4.95 -7.35
N MET A 35 16.05 6.15 -6.88
CA MET A 35 16.32 6.57 -5.50
C MET A 35 15.05 6.62 -4.67
N GLU A 36 15.18 6.32 -3.38
CA GLU A 36 14.26 6.82 -2.37
C GLU A 36 14.66 8.24 -1.98
N PHE A 37 13.72 9.14 -2.07
CA PHE A 37 13.89 10.54 -1.68
C PHE A 37 13.22 10.78 -0.33
N GLN A 38 13.89 11.52 0.56
CA GLN A 38 13.27 12.03 1.78
C GLN A 38 12.78 13.44 1.53
N SER A 39 11.50 13.70 1.71
CA SER A 39 10.90 15.01 1.62
C SER A 39 10.68 15.65 2.99
N GLY A 40 10.30 16.91 3.02
CA GLY A 40 10.06 17.68 4.22
C GLY A 40 10.92 18.95 4.29
N PRO A 41 10.80 19.75 5.38
CA PRO A 41 11.52 21.02 5.50
C PRO A 41 13.03 20.94 5.37
N GLU A 42 13.61 19.78 5.68
CA GLU A 42 15.05 19.52 5.60
C GLU A 42 15.46 18.74 4.34
N ALA A 43 14.48 18.41 3.47
CA ALA A 43 14.69 17.53 2.34
C ALA A 43 15.85 17.92 1.42
N PRO A 44 16.05 19.18 1.00
CA PRO A 44 17.16 19.54 0.14
C PRO A 44 18.53 19.50 0.83
N LEU A 45 18.56 19.44 2.17
CA LEU A 45 19.78 19.54 2.95
C LEU A 45 20.27 18.19 3.50
N LYS A 46 19.44 17.15 3.42
CA LYS A 46 19.85 15.79 3.82
C LYS A 46 20.50 15.07 2.66
N PRO A 47 21.59 14.31 2.92
CA PRO A 47 22.16 13.47 1.90
C PRO A 47 21.11 12.46 1.43
N VAL A 48 20.91 12.38 0.14
CA VAL A 48 20.08 11.35 -0.49
C VAL A 48 20.81 10.02 -0.34
N ILE A 49 20.22 9.10 0.40
CA ILE A 49 20.73 7.73 0.47
C ILE A 49 20.14 6.99 -0.74
N ILE A 50 21.02 6.73 -1.70
CA ILE A 50 20.67 5.90 -2.85
C ILE A 50 20.71 4.46 -2.36
N GLY A 51 19.53 3.86 -2.23
CA GLY A 51 19.40 2.46 -1.86
C GLY A 51 18.25 1.86 -2.65
N ASP A 52 18.58 0.92 -3.51
CA ASP A 52 17.60 0.13 -4.25
C ASP A 52 17.03 -1.02 -3.42
N ILE A 53 17.74 -1.39 -2.34
CA ILE A 53 17.40 -2.50 -1.46
C ILE A 53 17.39 -2.03 -0.01
N GLN A 54 16.28 -2.28 0.67
CA GLN A 54 16.14 -2.02 2.10
C GLN A 54 15.81 -3.31 2.85
N GLU A 55 16.47 -3.52 4.00
CA GLU A 55 16.02 -4.53 4.93
C GLU A 55 14.69 -4.10 5.55
N ALA A 56 13.69 -4.96 5.48
CA ALA A 56 12.38 -4.71 6.05
C ALA A 56 11.87 -5.92 6.82
N PRO A 57 11.18 -5.72 7.94
CA PRO A 57 10.48 -6.81 8.61
C PRO A 57 9.39 -7.35 7.66
N ILE A 58 9.18 -8.67 7.69
CA ILE A 58 8.08 -9.29 6.93
C ILE A 58 6.77 -8.81 7.56
N GLU A 59 5.96 -8.14 6.75
CA GLU A 59 4.65 -7.66 7.17
C GLU A 59 3.60 -8.74 7.04
N SER A 60 2.66 -8.76 7.98
CA SER A 60 1.52 -9.66 7.96
C SER A 60 0.21 -8.89 8.11
N TYR A 61 -0.80 -9.37 7.43
CA TYR A 61 -2.13 -8.76 7.38
C TYR A 61 -3.18 -9.69 7.94
N ILE A 62 -4.19 -9.09 8.56
CA ILE A 62 -5.41 -9.75 8.97
C ILE A 62 -6.48 -9.42 7.94
N THR A 63 -6.94 -10.44 7.25
CA THR A 63 -8.03 -10.30 6.28
C THR A 63 -9.36 -10.53 6.96
N LEU A 64 -10.24 -9.53 6.90
CA LEU A 64 -11.61 -9.62 7.33
C LEU A 64 -12.53 -9.78 6.13
N ASN A 65 -13.41 -10.79 6.18
CA ASN A 65 -14.39 -11.05 5.14
C ASN A 65 -15.81 -10.82 5.70
N ALA A 66 -16.43 -9.72 5.31
CA ALA A 66 -17.79 -9.34 5.64
C ALA A 66 -18.74 -9.74 4.50
N LYS A 67 -18.86 -11.04 4.26
CA LYS A 67 -19.65 -11.58 3.15
C LYS A 67 -21.06 -10.99 3.08
N GLY A 68 -21.43 -10.44 1.91
CA GLY A 68 -22.71 -9.78 1.67
C GLY A 68 -22.79 -8.33 2.13
N SER A 69 -21.72 -7.78 2.73
CA SER A 69 -21.75 -6.42 3.29
C SER A 69 -21.94 -5.33 2.23
N ASN A 70 -21.42 -5.51 1.04
CA ASN A 70 -21.57 -4.58 -0.08
C ASN A 70 -23.01 -4.47 -0.62
N VAL A 71 -23.86 -5.48 -0.35
CA VAL A 71 -25.27 -5.48 -0.75
C VAL A 71 -26.16 -4.91 0.34
N GLU A 72 -25.86 -5.25 1.61
CA GLU A 72 -26.70 -4.93 2.77
C GLU A 72 -26.37 -3.57 3.38
N PHE A 73 -25.10 -3.15 3.36
CA PHE A 73 -24.61 -1.95 4.03
C PHE A 73 -24.11 -0.90 3.04
N SER A 74 -24.27 0.37 3.40
CA SER A 74 -23.61 1.48 2.69
C SER A 74 -22.12 1.53 3.02
N SER A 75 -21.75 1.17 4.24
CA SER A 75 -20.38 1.01 4.70
C SER A 75 -20.36 0.19 6.00
N TRP A 76 -19.19 -0.32 6.38
CA TRP A 76 -19.01 -1.00 7.65
C TRP A 76 -17.65 -0.64 8.28
N THR A 77 -17.53 -0.83 9.58
CA THR A 77 -16.30 -0.63 10.35
C THR A 77 -15.94 -1.89 11.12
N ALA A 78 -14.65 -2.04 11.42
CA ALA A 78 -14.17 -3.07 12.33
C ALA A 78 -13.70 -2.43 13.65
N GLU A 79 -14.41 -2.72 14.73
CA GLU A 79 -14.01 -2.35 16.09
C GLU A 79 -13.18 -3.49 16.68
N VAL A 80 -11.91 -3.26 16.96
CA VAL A 80 -11.00 -4.25 17.55
C VAL A 80 -10.76 -3.90 19.01
N THR A 81 -11.27 -4.72 19.90
CA THR A 81 -11.18 -4.53 21.35
C THR A 81 -10.12 -5.48 21.93
N ASP A 82 -9.14 -4.96 22.65
CA ASP A 82 -8.13 -5.77 23.33
C ASP A 82 -8.62 -6.28 24.71
N GLU A 83 -7.80 -7.09 25.37
CA GLU A 83 -8.10 -7.68 26.67
C GLU A 83 -8.30 -6.64 27.79
N THR A 84 -7.81 -5.42 27.59
CA THR A 84 -7.98 -4.31 28.54
C THR A 84 -9.27 -3.52 28.31
N GLY A 85 -10.02 -3.85 27.24
CA GLY A 85 -11.22 -3.13 26.82
C GLY A 85 -10.93 -1.91 25.94
N LYS A 86 -9.68 -1.67 25.56
CA LYS A 86 -9.33 -0.58 24.63
C LYS A 86 -9.78 -0.95 23.22
N VAL A 87 -10.51 -0.03 22.58
CA VAL A 87 -11.07 -0.21 21.25
C VAL A 87 -10.25 0.59 20.23
N LYS A 88 -9.88 -0.06 19.13
CA LYS A 88 -9.41 0.58 17.91
C LYS A 88 -10.46 0.38 16.82
N VAL A 89 -10.75 1.43 16.06
CA VAL A 89 -11.74 1.41 14.98
C VAL A 89 -11.03 1.55 13.65
N PHE A 90 -11.34 0.66 12.71
CA PHE A 90 -10.81 0.65 11.35
C PHE A 90 -11.95 0.80 10.35
N GLY A 91 -11.72 1.55 9.28
CA GLY A 91 -12.71 1.90 8.26
C GLY A 91 -13.15 3.37 8.36
N PRO A 92 -14.23 3.78 7.65
CA PRO A 92 -15.26 2.93 7.05
C PRO A 92 -14.80 2.16 5.82
N TYR A 93 -15.36 0.95 5.63
CA TYR A 93 -15.08 0.08 4.50
C TYR A 93 -16.31 -0.11 3.63
N PHE A 94 -16.09 -0.20 2.31
CA PHE A 94 -17.14 -0.38 1.30
C PHE A 94 -17.06 -1.75 0.61
N LYS A 95 -15.96 -2.50 0.83
CA LYS A 95 -15.70 -3.82 0.25
C LYS A 95 -16.01 -4.94 1.25
N GLU A 96 -16.32 -6.11 0.74
CA GLU A 96 -16.54 -7.31 1.57
C GLU A 96 -15.27 -7.81 2.23
N ILE A 97 -14.14 -7.71 1.51
CA ILE A 97 -12.85 -8.22 1.96
C ILE A 97 -11.90 -7.05 2.11
N ILE A 98 -11.34 -6.92 3.30
CA ILE A 98 -10.34 -5.91 3.62
C ILE A 98 -9.16 -6.55 4.35
N SER A 99 -8.00 -5.89 4.30
CA SER A 99 -6.81 -6.32 5.02
C SER A 99 -6.32 -5.21 5.92
N ILE A 100 -6.07 -5.54 7.18
CA ILE A 100 -5.56 -4.63 8.20
C ILE A 100 -4.14 -5.09 8.56
N PRO A 101 -3.12 -4.21 8.60
CA PRO A 101 -1.78 -4.58 9.05
C PRO A 101 -1.83 -5.16 10.46
N GLY A 102 -1.22 -6.31 10.67
CA GLY A 102 -1.17 -6.96 11.97
C GLY A 102 -0.56 -6.08 13.05
N LYS A 103 0.45 -5.27 12.68
CA LYS A 103 1.09 -4.29 13.55
C LYS A 103 0.13 -3.20 14.03
N ALA A 104 -0.80 -2.75 13.19
CA ALA A 104 -1.80 -1.74 13.57
C ALA A 104 -2.71 -2.21 14.71
N ILE A 105 -2.95 -3.53 14.80
CA ILE A 105 -3.74 -4.13 15.88
C ILE A 105 -2.87 -4.46 17.09
N LEU A 106 -1.80 -5.23 16.88
CA LEU A 106 -0.96 -5.78 17.94
C LEU A 106 -0.08 -4.71 18.61
N GLY A 107 0.37 -3.69 17.84
CA GLY A 107 1.34 -2.70 18.31
C GLY A 107 2.67 -3.37 18.67
N ASP A 108 3.22 -3.01 19.82
CA ASP A 108 4.51 -3.54 20.32
C ASP A 108 4.35 -4.82 21.16
N LYS A 109 3.13 -5.35 21.27
CA LYS A 109 2.89 -6.57 22.05
C LYS A 109 3.40 -7.81 21.29
N SER A 110 3.92 -8.79 22.02
CA SER A 110 4.33 -10.07 21.44
C SER A 110 3.14 -11.01 21.14
N SER A 111 2.01 -10.82 21.82
CA SER A 111 0.76 -11.56 21.58
C SER A 111 -0.41 -10.83 22.20
N GLY A 112 -1.63 -11.18 21.79
CA GLY A 112 -2.87 -10.65 22.39
C GLY A 112 -4.10 -11.36 21.84
N LYS A 113 -5.16 -11.35 22.66
CA LYS A 113 -6.51 -11.74 22.23
C LYS A 113 -7.32 -10.50 21.97
N TYR A 114 -8.03 -10.51 20.87
CA TYR A 114 -8.83 -9.37 20.44
C TYR A 114 -10.25 -9.84 20.11
N LYS A 115 -11.23 -9.04 20.52
CA LYS A 115 -12.60 -9.15 20.02
C LYS A 115 -12.74 -8.23 18.82
N VAL A 116 -13.09 -8.78 17.68
CA VAL A 116 -13.38 -8.01 16.46
C VAL A 116 -14.88 -7.92 16.29
N THR A 117 -15.43 -6.71 16.33
CA THR A 117 -16.85 -6.43 16.10
C THR A 117 -16.99 -5.72 14.78
N MET A 118 -17.62 -6.35 13.81
CA MET A 118 -18.03 -5.70 12.56
C MET A 118 -19.33 -4.94 12.78
N VAL A 119 -19.33 -3.65 12.42
CA VAL A 119 -20.49 -2.76 12.57
C VAL A 119 -20.86 -2.22 11.20
N GLY A 120 -21.97 -2.69 10.65
CA GLY A 120 -22.51 -2.22 9.37
C GLY A 120 -23.73 -1.32 9.59
N LYS A 121 -23.90 -0.31 8.74
CA LYS A 121 -25.09 0.52 8.70
C LYS A 121 -25.91 0.14 7.45
N ASN A 122 -27.10 -0.42 7.68
CA ASN A 122 -27.96 -0.82 6.59
C ASN A 122 -28.60 0.40 5.89
N LYS A 123 -29.26 0.17 4.76
CA LYS A 123 -29.92 1.23 3.96
C LYS A 123 -31.05 1.96 4.71
N LEU A 124 -31.56 1.37 5.80
CA LEU A 124 -32.54 1.97 6.70
C LEU A 124 -31.92 2.75 7.85
N GLY A 125 -30.58 2.84 7.92
CA GLY A 125 -29.85 3.53 8.96
C GLY A 125 -29.66 2.71 10.24
N GLN A 126 -30.09 1.45 10.29
CA GLN A 126 -29.94 0.59 11.45
C GLN A 126 -28.53 0.00 11.52
N LEU A 127 -27.97 -0.08 12.74
CA LEU A 127 -26.68 -0.69 12.98
C LEU A 127 -26.82 -2.20 13.18
N VAL A 128 -26.07 -2.97 12.40
CA VAL A 128 -25.96 -4.42 12.55
C VAL A 128 -24.56 -4.73 13.03
N ARG A 129 -24.45 -5.59 14.07
CA ARG A 129 -23.17 -5.96 14.67
C ARG A 129 -22.96 -7.46 14.62
N LYS A 130 -21.73 -7.89 14.35
CA LYS A 130 -21.31 -9.29 14.41
C LYS A 130 -19.91 -9.38 15.00
N ASP A 131 -19.76 -10.26 15.98
CA ASP A 131 -18.52 -10.44 16.72
C ASP A 131 -17.76 -11.69 16.31
N THR A 132 -16.44 -11.62 16.38
CA THR A 132 -15.54 -12.78 16.35
C THR A 132 -14.35 -12.53 17.28
N THR A 133 -13.61 -13.59 17.60
CA THR A 133 -12.39 -13.51 18.41
C THR A 133 -11.18 -13.82 17.57
N LEU A 134 -10.10 -13.08 17.77
CA LEU A 134 -8.83 -13.21 17.08
C LEU A 134 -7.72 -13.34 18.13
N GLN A 135 -6.90 -14.38 18.01
CA GLN A 135 -5.63 -14.46 18.75
C GLN A 135 -4.49 -14.15 17.81
N MET A 136 -3.68 -13.17 18.17
CA MET A 136 -2.50 -12.76 17.43
C MET A 136 -1.24 -13.11 18.20
N VAL A 137 -0.22 -13.52 17.48
CA VAL A 137 1.13 -13.71 18.00
C VAL A 137 2.07 -12.99 17.03
N LEU A 138 2.98 -12.18 17.58
CA LEU A 138 4.02 -11.54 16.78
C LEU A 138 4.94 -12.63 16.23
N TRP A 139 4.86 -12.83 14.91
CA TRP A 139 5.84 -13.66 14.26
C TRP A 139 7.16 -12.88 14.14
N LYS A 140 8.24 -13.48 14.63
CA LYS A 140 9.59 -12.96 14.44
C LYS A 140 10.25 -13.82 13.37
N PRO A 141 10.78 -13.21 12.29
CA PRO A 141 11.55 -13.96 11.31
C PRO A 141 12.72 -14.68 12.00
N ASP A 142 13.07 -15.84 11.48
CA ASP A 142 14.30 -16.51 11.90
C ASP A 142 15.48 -15.61 11.54
N VAL A 143 16.57 -15.67 12.30
CA VAL A 143 17.77 -14.84 12.12
C VAL A 143 18.34 -14.92 10.69
N ASN A 144 17.97 -15.95 9.95
CA ASN A 144 18.37 -16.19 8.56
C ASN A 144 17.35 -15.70 7.52
N GLU A 145 16.18 -15.15 7.92
CA GLU A 145 15.22 -14.60 6.99
C GLU A 145 15.46 -13.10 6.81
N GLN A 146 15.96 -12.73 5.65
CA GLN A 146 16.11 -11.32 5.25
C GLN A 146 14.88 -10.88 4.49
N GLY A 147 14.25 -9.79 4.92
CA GLY A 147 13.23 -9.07 4.17
C GLY A 147 13.90 -7.98 3.33
N LEU A 148 13.74 -8.04 2.02
CA LEU A 148 14.19 -7.00 1.10
C LEU A 148 12.97 -6.17 0.68
N ARG A 149 13.12 -4.86 0.64
CA ARG A 149 12.07 -3.93 0.21
C ARG A 149 12.54 -3.16 -1.02
N TYR A 150 11.66 -3.08 -2.00
CA TYR A 150 11.88 -2.35 -3.25
C TYR A 150 10.67 -1.43 -3.49
N SER A 151 10.92 -0.26 -4.06
CA SER A 151 9.86 0.68 -4.43
C SER A 151 9.83 0.88 -5.95
N VAL A 152 8.63 0.92 -6.52
CA VAL A 152 8.37 1.17 -7.94
C VAL A 152 7.39 2.32 -8.04
N LEU A 153 7.77 3.39 -8.72
CA LEU A 153 6.98 4.60 -8.86
C LEU A 153 6.12 4.57 -10.13
N PHE A 154 4.92 5.13 -10.02
CA PHE A 154 3.99 5.28 -11.12
C PHE A 154 3.73 6.73 -11.47
N GLU A 155 3.50 6.99 -12.74
CA GLU A 155 3.03 8.29 -13.18
C GLU A 155 1.62 8.59 -12.63
N PHE A 156 1.29 9.88 -12.61
CA PHE A 156 -0.01 10.32 -12.14
C PHE A 156 -1.14 9.66 -12.94
N ASN A 157 -2.10 9.08 -12.24
CA ASN A 157 -3.27 8.44 -12.81
C ASN A 157 -2.96 7.26 -13.77
N GLU A 158 -1.79 6.62 -13.61
CA GLU A 158 -1.39 5.46 -14.42
C GLU A 158 -1.16 4.23 -13.54
N SER A 159 -1.48 3.07 -14.09
CA SER A 159 -1.21 1.76 -13.49
C SER A 159 -0.23 0.92 -14.32
N ASN A 160 0.18 1.43 -15.49
CA ASN A 160 1.21 0.79 -16.30
C ASN A 160 2.59 1.17 -15.78
N THR A 161 3.47 0.20 -15.70
CA THR A 161 4.84 0.40 -15.26
C THR A 161 5.68 1.05 -16.35
N ASN A 162 6.51 2.02 -15.97
CA ASN A 162 7.52 2.58 -16.87
C ASN A 162 8.52 1.48 -17.26
N PRO A 163 8.99 1.41 -18.52
CA PRO A 163 9.97 0.42 -18.99
C PRO A 163 11.25 0.35 -18.15
N ILE A 164 11.68 1.46 -17.55
CA ILE A 164 12.85 1.48 -16.66
C ILE A 164 12.62 0.61 -15.43
N TYR A 165 11.45 0.72 -14.81
CA TYR A 165 11.09 -0.11 -13.67
C TYR A 165 10.81 -1.56 -14.05
N GLU A 166 10.29 -1.81 -15.25
CA GLU A 166 10.15 -3.19 -15.75
C GLU A 166 11.53 -3.86 -15.88
N ASN A 167 12.52 -3.16 -16.40
CA ASN A 167 13.90 -3.63 -16.44
C ASN A 167 14.47 -3.82 -15.03
N TYR A 168 14.26 -2.87 -14.12
CA TYR A 168 14.69 -2.96 -12.73
C TYR A 168 14.13 -4.19 -12.03
N ILE A 169 12.83 -4.46 -12.20
CA ILE A 169 12.20 -5.66 -11.65
C ILE A 169 12.87 -6.93 -12.21
N ASN A 170 13.10 -6.99 -13.50
CA ASN A 170 13.68 -8.16 -14.15
C ASN A 170 15.14 -8.39 -13.82
N GLU A 171 15.95 -7.32 -13.70
CA GLU A 171 17.40 -7.40 -13.54
C GLU A 171 17.84 -7.38 -12.07
N ILE A 172 17.08 -6.72 -11.19
CA ILE A 172 17.44 -6.53 -9.79
C ILE A 172 16.53 -7.32 -8.86
N ILE A 173 15.18 -7.15 -8.97
CA ILE A 173 14.26 -7.75 -8.00
C ILE A 173 14.17 -9.28 -8.20
N ILE A 174 13.85 -9.73 -9.41
CA ILE A 174 13.63 -11.14 -9.69
C ILE A 174 14.84 -12.04 -9.38
N PRO A 175 16.10 -11.63 -9.60
CA PRO A 175 17.27 -12.43 -9.22
C PRO A 175 17.38 -12.70 -7.71
N ASN A 176 16.82 -11.82 -6.88
CA ASN A 176 16.82 -11.98 -5.43
C ASN A 176 15.65 -12.85 -4.91
N ILE A 177 14.70 -13.21 -5.77
CA ILE A 177 13.58 -14.08 -5.40
C ILE A 177 14.01 -15.54 -5.58
N GLN A 178 13.96 -16.30 -4.50
CA GLN A 178 14.28 -17.75 -4.51
C GLN A 178 13.01 -18.60 -4.54
N THR A 179 13.17 -19.87 -4.86
CA THR A 179 12.10 -20.87 -4.81
C THR A 179 11.48 -20.89 -3.40
N ASN A 180 10.15 -20.94 -3.34
CA ASN A 180 9.34 -20.91 -2.11
C ASN A 180 9.39 -19.61 -1.31
N ASN A 181 9.97 -18.54 -1.83
CA ASN A 181 9.88 -17.23 -1.20
C ASN A 181 8.43 -16.72 -1.17
N LYS A 182 8.19 -15.78 -0.27
CA LYS A 182 6.98 -14.96 -0.20
C LYS A 182 7.30 -13.56 -0.73
N VAL A 183 6.51 -13.09 -1.67
CA VAL A 183 6.55 -11.72 -2.19
C VAL A 183 5.26 -11.02 -1.79
N ILE A 184 5.36 -9.86 -1.20
CA ILE A 184 4.21 -9.03 -0.81
C ILE A 184 4.32 -7.74 -1.61
N ILE A 185 3.24 -7.40 -2.31
CA ILE A 185 3.18 -6.22 -3.15
C ILE A 185 2.12 -5.29 -2.60
N HIS A 186 2.53 -4.08 -2.24
CA HIS A 186 1.65 -3.00 -1.80
C HIS A 186 1.55 -1.95 -2.90
N GLY A 187 0.35 -1.51 -3.19
CA GLY A 187 0.11 -0.35 -4.04
C GLY A 187 -0.45 0.80 -3.22
N HIS A 188 0.04 2.00 -3.50
CA HIS A 188 -0.39 3.23 -2.87
C HIS A 188 -0.68 4.30 -3.91
N THR A 189 -1.44 5.32 -3.52
CA THR A 189 -1.66 6.55 -4.30
C THR A 189 -1.34 7.76 -3.45
N ASP A 190 -1.22 8.92 -4.09
CA ASP A 190 -1.34 10.18 -3.40
C ASP A 190 -2.82 10.48 -3.07
N ILE A 191 -3.07 11.59 -2.35
CA ILE A 191 -4.40 12.02 -1.92
C ILE A 191 -5.23 12.69 -3.02
N ILE A 192 -4.73 12.75 -4.26
CA ILE A 192 -5.44 13.43 -5.35
C ILE A 192 -6.41 12.45 -5.98
N GLY A 193 -7.68 12.77 -5.91
CA GLY A 193 -8.77 11.95 -6.45
C GLY A 193 -9.76 11.51 -5.39
N ASN A 194 -10.61 10.58 -5.78
CA ASN A 194 -11.61 10.05 -4.85
C ASN A 194 -11.08 8.74 -4.26
N GLU A 195 -11.34 8.54 -2.98
CA GLU A 195 -10.85 7.40 -2.18
C GLU A 195 -11.14 6.05 -2.85
N GLU A 196 -12.35 5.84 -3.37
CA GLU A 196 -12.72 4.58 -4.02
C GLU A 196 -11.90 4.35 -5.30
N TYR A 197 -11.70 5.41 -6.07
CA TYR A 197 -10.86 5.38 -7.27
C TYR A 197 -9.39 5.10 -6.91
N ASN A 198 -8.83 5.81 -5.91
CA ASN A 198 -7.48 5.63 -5.44
C ASN A 198 -7.24 4.22 -4.90
N GLN A 199 -8.24 3.66 -4.23
CA GLN A 199 -8.21 2.27 -3.80
C GLN A 199 -8.12 1.28 -4.97
N GLN A 200 -8.87 1.51 -6.04
CA GLN A 200 -8.83 0.67 -7.24
C GLN A 200 -7.53 0.86 -8.02
N LEU A 201 -7.04 2.09 -8.13
CA LEU A 201 -5.81 2.42 -8.83
C LEU A 201 -4.59 1.77 -8.14
N SER A 202 -4.50 1.87 -6.81
CA SER A 202 -3.43 1.25 -6.03
C SER A 202 -3.40 -0.28 -6.20
N PHE A 203 -4.57 -0.91 -6.18
CA PHE A 203 -4.68 -2.34 -6.41
C PHE A 203 -4.27 -2.73 -7.84
N SER A 204 -4.66 -1.92 -8.85
CA SER A 204 -4.30 -2.16 -10.25
C SER A 204 -2.78 -2.07 -10.46
N ARG A 205 -2.12 -1.11 -9.81
CA ARG A 205 -0.65 -0.98 -9.80
C ARG A 205 0.01 -2.23 -9.23
N ALA A 206 -0.43 -2.65 -8.06
CA ALA A 206 0.12 -3.84 -7.43
C ALA A 206 -0.12 -5.13 -8.26
N GLN A 207 -1.23 -5.22 -8.98
CA GLN A 207 -1.51 -6.31 -9.92
C GLN A 207 -0.57 -6.27 -11.14
N GLU A 208 -0.25 -5.11 -11.66
CA GLU A 208 0.70 -4.97 -12.77
C GLU A 208 2.09 -5.42 -12.36
N ILE A 209 2.58 -5.03 -11.19
CA ILE A 209 3.86 -5.51 -10.66
C ILE A 209 3.85 -7.03 -10.49
N LYS A 210 2.77 -7.59 -9.95
CA LYS A 210 2.59 -9.04 -9.85
C LYS A 210 2.75 -9.71 -11.21
N ARG A 211 2.08 -9.20 -12.24
CA ARG A 211 2.14 -9.72 -13.61
C ARG A 211 3.57 -9.76 -14.13
N ILE A 212 4.33 -8.68 -13.94
CA ILE A 212 5.74 -8.57 -14.39
C ILE A 212 6.60 -9.60 -13.64
N ILE A 213 6.44 -9.70 -12.33
CA ILE A 213 7.18 -10.66 -11.50
C ILE A 213 6.86 -12.10 -11.92
N GLU A 214 5.60 -12.46 -12.07
CA GLU A 214 5.18 -13.83 -12.49
C GLU A 214 5.80 -14.21 -13.85
N LEU A 215 5.79 -13.28 -14.82
CA LEU A 215 6.42 -13.51 -16.12
C LEU A 215 7.94 -13.70 -16.01
N GLY A 216 8.59 -12.89 -15.20
CA GLY A 216 10.05 -12.99 -15.01
C GLY A 216 10.45 -14.26 -14.25
N LEU A 217 9.71 -14.66 -13.21
CA LEU A 217 9.91 -15.91 -12.49
C LEU A 217 9.74 -17.12 -13.42
N ALA A 218 8.70 -17.10 -14.28
CA ALA A 218 8.48 -18.14 -15.27
C ALA A 218 9.63 -18.26 -16.26
N LYS A 219 10.13 -17.13 -16.77
CA LYS A 219 11.32 -17.11 -17.67
C LYS A 219 12.57 -17.69 -17.02
N LYS A 220 12.74 -17.48 -15.71
CA LYS A 220 13.89 -18.01 -14.94
C LYS A 220 13.66 -19.40 -14.35
N GLY A 221 12.46 -19.98 -14.52
CA GLY A 221 12.14 -21.31 -14.00
C GLY A 221 12.00 -21.39 -12.45
N ILE A 222 11.84 -20.23 -11.79
CA ILE A 222 11.68 -20.14 -10.33
C ILE A 222 10.24 -20.53 -9.99
N LYS A 223 10.06 -21.47 -9.06
CA LYS A 223 8.74 -22.05 -8.73
C LYS A 223 8.42 -21.92 -7.24
N GLY A 224 7.13 -22.08 -6.90
CA GLY A 224 6.68 -22.10 -5.50
C GLY A 224 6.65 -20.73 -4.81
N VAL A 225 6.88 -19.65 -5.53
CA VAL A 225 6.81 -18.31 -4.98
C VAL A 225 5.35 -17.95 -4.69
N LYS A 226 5.07 -17.53 -3.46
CA LYS A 226 3.75 -17.06 -3.04
C LYS A 226 3.71 -15.54 -3.19
N ILE A 227 2.82 -15.03 -4.04
CA ILE A 227 2.68 -13.59 -4.26
C ILE A 227 1.35 -13.10 -3.68
N GLU A 228 1.42 -12.16 -2.74
CA GLU A 228 0.27 -11.48 -2.13
C GLU A 228 0.22 -10.04 -2.63
N VAL A 229 -0.99 -9.54 -2.89
CA VAL A 229 -1.20 -8.21 -3.49
C VAL A 229 -2.21 -7.44 -2.66
N TYR A 230 -1.86 -6.21 -2.31
CA TYR A 230 -2.69 -5.30 -1.52
C TYR A 230 -2.72 -3.92 -2.19
N GLY A 231 -3.90 -3.31 -2.24
CA GLY A 231 -4.05 -1.91 -2.63
C GLY A 231 -4.55 -1.15 -1.42
N PHE A 232 -3.86 -0.10 -1.03
CA PHE A 232 -4.17 0.71 0.15
C PHE A 232 -4.72 2.10 -0.20
N GLY A 233 -4.74 2.45 -1.51
CA GLY A 233 -5.20 3.77 -1.93
C GLY A 233 -4.34 4.87 -1.33
N GLU A 234 -5.01 5.88 -0.79
CA GLU A 234 -4.43 7.05 -0.13
C GLU A 234 -4.37 6.93 1.41
N ASP A 235 -4.42 5.71 1.95
CA ASP A 235 -4.43 5.49 3.40
C ASP A 235 -3.18 6.10 4.04
N LEU A 236 -3.37 7.19 4.80
CA LEU A 236 -2.30 7.99 5.40
C LEU A 236 -1.48 7.22 6.44
N ASP A 237 -2.07 6.22 7.09
CA ASP A 237 -1.37 5.39 8.08
C ASP A 237 -0.39 4.40 7.41
N LEU A 238 -0.53 4.19 6.11
CA LEU A 238 0.21 3.20 5.33
C LEU A 238 1.04 3.80 4.21
N THR A 239 0.80 5.07 3.84
CA THR A 239 1.61 5.77 2.85
C THR A 239 3.01 6.08 3.39
N PRO A 240 4.05 6.09 2.53
CA PRO A 240 5.40 6.45 2.95
C PRO A 240 5.55 7.88 3.47
N PHE A 241 4.71 8.82 2.99
CA PHE A 241 4.80 10.26 3.27
C PHE A 241 3.43 10.90 3.52
N ASP A 242 3.42 12.07 4.16
CA ASP A 242 2.21 12.77 4.63
C ASP A 242 1.40 13.49 3.53
N ASN A 243 1.81 13.44 2.26
CA ASN A 243 1.18 14.13 1.12
C ASN A 243 1.17 15.67 1.19
N GLN A 244 1.95 16.29 2.06
CA GLN A 244 1.98 17.75 2.21
C GLN A 244 2.64 18.43 1.02
N PHE A 245 3.72 17.83 0.48
CA PHE A 245 4.50 18.39 -0.61
C PHE A 245 4.28 17.62 -1.93
N PRO A 246 4.48 18.30 -3.10
CA PRO A 246 4.37 17.63 -4.39
C PRO A 246 5.30 16.43 -4.54
N GLU A 247 6.48 16.48 -3.95
CA GLU A 247 7.47 15.40 -3.92
C GLU A 247 6.95 14.21 -3.13
N GLU A 248 6.34 14.43 -1.98
CA GLU A 248 5.72 13.40 -1.16
C GLU A 248 4.60 12.70 -1.92
N ARG A 249 3.73 13.49 -2.56
CA ARG A 249 2.67 12.95 -3.41
C ARG A 249 3.22 12.14 -4.59
N PHE A 250 4.36 12.56 -5.15
CA PHE A 250 5.02 11.77 -6.19
C PHE A 250 5.50 10.41 -5.66
N TYR A 251 6.15 10.39 -4.49
CA TYR A 251 6.67 9.16 -3.89
C TYR A 251 5.62 8.28 -3.24
N ASN A 252 4.41 8.79 -2.98
CA ASN A 252 3.28 7.97 -2.53
C ASN A 252 2.60 7.19 -3.67
N ARG A 253 2.93 7.48 -4.93
CA ARG A 253 2.42 6.75 -6.10
C ARG A 253 3.22 5.49 -6.37
N THR A 254 3.21 4.56 -5.46
CA THR A 254 3.91 3.28 -5.55
C THR A 254 2.97 2.09 -5.72
#